data_1a07e952ba9d5f34917ad03f8dbc0546
#
_entry.id   1a07e952ba9d5f34917ad03f8dbc0546
#
_cell.length_a   1.000
_cell.length_b   1.000
_cell.length_c   1.000
_cell.angle_alpha   90.00
_cell.angle_beta   90.00
_cell.angle_gamma   90.00
#
_symmetry.space_group_name_H-M   'P 1'
#
loop_
_entity.id
_entity.type
_entity.pdbx_description
1 polymer ?
#
loop_
_entity_poly.entity_id
_entity_poly.type
_entity_poly.pdbx_seq_one_letter_code
_entity_poly.pdbx_strand_id
1 'polypeptide(L)'
;MFTQVRSANRRVSPEHGDGRALMRAVYVVLEPQYQNALTTAATSINEQNSGLAVELNGYLIEELRDPENYQQFCEDVANADVFIASLIFI
;
A
#
# COMPACT_ATOMS: atom_id res chain seq x y z
N MET A 1 -10.30 23.81 8.84
CA MET A 1 -9.47 23.40 7.85
C MET A 1 -9.61 21.95 7.57
N PHE A 2 -9.19 21.57 6.48
CA PHE A 2 -9.38 20.27 6.08
C PHE A 2 -8.12 19.49 6.08
N THR A 3 -8.17 18.34 6.60
CA THR A 3 -7.02 17.49 6.54
C THR A 3 -7.06 16.70 5.28
N GLN A 4 -5.90 16.34 4.84
CA GLN A 4 -5.76 15.48 3.71
C GLN A 4 -6.49 14.19 3.96
N VAL A 5 -7.44 13.87 3.13
CA VAL A 5 -8.16 12.62 3.25
C VAL A 5 -7.46 11.58 2.41
N ARG A 6 -7.07 10.51 3.04
CA ARG A 6 -6.45 9.40 2.34
C ARG A 6 -7.51 8.41 1.91
N SER A 7 -7.24 7.75 0.82
CA SER A 7 -8.12 6.71 0.35
C SER A 7 -8.24 5.60 1.38
N ALA A 8 -9.45 5.10 1.60
CA ALA A 8 -9.68 4.01 2.52
C ALA A 8 -8.99 2.72 2.05
N ASN A 9 -8.61 2.65 0.77
CA ASN A 9 -7.99 1.46 0.20
C ASN A 9 -6.48 1.49 0.24
N ARG A 10 -5.89 2.50 0.86
CA ARG A 10 -4.44 2.66 0.75
C ARG A 10 -3.64 1.72 1.64
N ARG A 11 -4.27 1.11 2.61
CA ARG A 11 -3.54 0.24 3.53
C ARG A 11 -4.27 -1.09 3.71
N VAL A 12 -3.52 -2.16 3.56
CA VAL A 12 -4.01 -3.51 3.83
C VAL A 12 -3.05 -4.15 4.83
N SER A 13 -3.59 -4.75 5.86
CA SER A 13 -2.80 -5.48 6.85
C SER A 13 -3.44 -6.83 7.09
N PRO A 14 -2.63 -7.88 7.33
CA PRO A 14 -3.20 -9.17 7.65
C PRO A 14 -3.85 -9.12 9.03
N GLU A 15 -4.95 -9.84 9.18
CA GLU A 15 -5.67 -9.86 10.45
C GLU A 15 -4.92 -10.59 11.54
N HIS A 16 -4.20 -11.65 11.17
CA HIS A 16 -3.52 -12.50 12.14
C HIS A 16 -2.10 -12.79 11.69
N GLY A 17 -1.19 -12.85 12.64
CA GLY A 17 0.19 -13.17 12.35
C GLY A 17 0.39 -14.63 12.00
N ASP A 18 -0.22 -15.53 12.73
CA ASP A 18 -0.30 -16.97 12.45
C ASP A 18 0.99 -17.63 12.00
N GLY A 19 2.13 -17.05 12.29
CA GLY A 19 3.41 -17.64 11.89
C GLY A 19 3.70 -17.54 10.40
N ARG A 20 2.89 -16.84 9.63
CA ARG A 20 3.14 -16.65 8.21
C ARG A 20 4.28 -15.69 7.98
N ALA A 21 5.00 -15.89 6.88
CA ALA A 21 6.02 -14.93 6.47
C ALA A 21 5.32 -13.62 6.08
N LEU A 22 5.85 -12.51 6.57
CA LEU A 22 5.27 -11.20 6.28
C LEU A 22 6.07 -10.51 5.20
N MET A 23 5.38 -10.09 4.15
CA MET A 23 5.98 -9.27 3.10
C MET A 23 5.39 -7.87 3.20
N ARG A 24 6.26 -6.88 3.33
CA ARG A 24 5.84 -5.48 3.35
C ARG A 24 6.04 -4.88 1.98
N ALA A 25 4.96 -4.39 1.40
CA ALA A 25 4.98 -3.80 0.08
C ALA A 25 4.47 -2.37 0.16
N VAL A 26 5.10 -1.49 -0.60
CA VAL A 26 4.67 -0.10 -0.73
C VAL A 26 4.47 0.16 -2.21
N TYR A 27 3.43 0.88 -2.55
CA TYR A 27 3.23 1.26 -3.94
C TYR A 27 2.96 2.75 -4.06
N VAL A 28 3.29 3.29 -5.23
CA VAL A 28 2.83 4.60 -5.65
C VAL A 28 2.26 4.46 -7.05
N VAL A 29 1.06 4.97 -7.24
CA VAL A 29 0.39 4.90 -8.53
C VAL A 29 -0.16 6.27 -8.88
N LEU A 30 -0.43 6.45 -10.16
CA LEU A 30 -0.91 7.74 -10.65
C LEU A 30 -2.40 7.90 -10.42
N GLU A 31 -3.18 6.83 -10.57
CA GLU A 31 -4.63 6.91 -10.52
C GLU A 31 -5.25 5.92 -9.55
N PRO A 32 -6.38 6.30 -8.92
CA PRO A 32 -7.01 5.47 -7.89
C PRO A 32 -7.42 4.08 -8.35
N GLN A 33 -7.71 3.90 -9.62
CA GLN A 33 -8.15 2.61 -10.12
C GLN A 33 -7.07 1.53 -9.94
N TYR A 34 -5.80 1.93 -10.06
CA TYR A 34 -4.71 0.98 -9.84
C TYR A 34 -4.54 0.66 -8.38
N GLN A 35 -4.91 1.58 -7.51
CA GLN A 35 -4.90 1.36 -6.08
C GLN A 35 -5.87 0.24 -5.71
N ASN A 36 -7.06 0.24 -6.29
CA ASN A 36 -8.06 -0.79 -6.02
C ASN A 36 -7.57 -2.17 -6.44
N ALA A 37 -6.90 -2.27 -7.58
CA ALA A 37 -6.39 -3.53 -8.05
C ALA A 37 -5.35 -4.12 -7.09
N LEU A 38 -4.45 -3.27 -6.61
CA LEU A 38 -3.42 -3.72 -5.67
C LEU A 38 -4.01 -4.10 -4.32
N THR A 39 -4.98 -3.35 -3.84
CA THR A 39 -5.66 -3.64 -2.59
C THR A 39 -6.37 -5.00 -2.68
N THR A 40 -7.06 -5.25 -3.78
CA THR A 40 -7.76 -6.50 -3.98
C THR A 40 -6.78 -7.68 -4.01
N ALA A 41 -5.65 -7.51 -4.69
CA ALA A 41 -4.65 -8.56 -4.76
C ALA A 41 -4.08 -8.88 -3.39
N ALA A 42 -3.73 -7.87 -2.61
CA ALA A 42 -3.17 -8.08 -1.28
C ALA A 42 -4.17 -8.75 -0.35
N THR A 43 -5.42 -8.31 -0.39
CA THR A 43 -6.48 -8.90 0.41
C THR A 43 -6.66 -10.37 0.05
N SER A 44 -6.63 -10.68 -1.23
CA SER A 44 -6.77 -12.04 -1.69
C SER A 44 -5.65 -12.93 -1.17
N ILE A 45 -4.42 -12.45 -1.21
CA ILE A 45 -3.28 -13.20 -0.69
C ILE A 45 -3.45 -13.47 0.80
N ASN A 46 -3.88 -12.48 1.56
CA ASN A 46 -4.06 -12.63 2.99
C ASN A 46 -5.15 -13.65 3.32
N GLU A 47 -6.18 -13.73 2.48
CA GLU A 47 -7.28 -14.65 2.70
C GLU A 47 -6.95 -16.08 2.30
N GLN A 48 -5.94 -16.28 1.46
CA GLN A 48 -5.62 -17.62 0.98
C GLN A 48 -4.95 -18.50 2.03
N ASN A 49 -4.44 -17.90 3.09
CA ASN A 49 -3.81 -18.65 4.17
C ASN A 49 -2.69 -19.56 3.66
N SER A 50 -1.86 -19.04 2.80
CA SER A 50 -0.86 -19.82 2.07
C SER A 50 0.54 -19.74 2.65
N GLY A 51 0.67 -19.30 3.88
CA GLY A 51 1.98 -19.15 4.50
C GLY A 51 2.59 -17.77 4.27
N LEU A 52 1.97 -16.95 3.45
CA LEU A 52 2.44 -15.59 3.18
C LEU A 52 1.35 -14.60 3.61
N ALA A 53 1.77 -13.56 4.30
CA ALA A 53 0.91 -12.43 4.63
C ALA A 53 1.50 -11.17 4.02
N VAL A 54 0.65 -10.28 3.55
CA VAL A 54 1.07 -9.05 2.89
C VAL A 54 0.58 -7.86 3.68
N GLU A 55 1.49 -6.96 4.02
CA GLU A 55 1.16 -5.64 4.52
C GLU A 55 1.41 -4.66 3.38
N LEU A 56 0.38 -3.98 2.95
CA LEU A 56 0.45 -3.09 1.80
C LEU A 56 0.15 -1.67 2.23
N ASN A 57 1.03 -0.74 1.88
CA ASN A 57 0.81 0.68 2.09
C ASN A 57 0.86 1.37 0.75
N GLY A 58 -0.18 2.09 0.42
CA GLY A 58 -0.32 2.66 -0.90
C GLY A 58 -0.41 4.16 -0.91
N TYR A 59 0.07 4.75 -2.00
CA TYR A 59 0.06 6.19 -2.19
C TYR A 59 -0.33 6.51 -3.62
N LEU A 60 -1.11 7.57 -3.76
CA LEU A 60 -1.27 8.22 -5.06
C LEU A 60 -0.15 9.24 -5.18
N ILE A 61 0.39 9.40 -6.38
CA ILE A 61 1.50 10.32 -6.58
C ILE A 61 1.16 11.74 -6.10
N GLU A 62 -0.08 12.14 -6.28
CA GLU A 62 -0.52 13.46 -5.88
C GLU A 62 -0.57 13.63 -4.36
N GLU A 63 -0.75 12.54 -3.61
CA GLU A 63 -0.73 12.59 -2.16
C GLU A 63 0.65 12.93 -1.61
N LEU A 64 1.70 12.66 -2.37
CA LEU A 64 3.06 12.92 -1.93
C LEU A 64 3.43 14.40 -1.96
N ARG A 65 2.54 15.24 -2.46
CA ARG A 65 2.72 16.68 -2.40
C ARG A 65 2.55 17.22 -0.99
N ASP A 66 1.85 16.47 -0.15
CA ASP A 66 1.70 16.81 1.26
C ASP A 66 2.95 16.34 2.00
N PRO A 67 3.65 17.23 2.73
CA PRO A 67 4.90 16.85 3.39
C PRO A 67 4.75 15.70 4.38
N GLU A 68 3.63 15.62 5.08
CA GLU A 68 3.42 14.53 6.04
C GLU A 68 3.25 13.20 5.32
N ASN A 69 2.52 13.20 4.21
CA ASN A 69 2.36 11.99 3.42
C ASN A 69 3.69 11.57 2.81
N TYR A 70 4.47 12.54 2.34
CA TYR A 70 5.76 12.24 1.76
C TYR A 70 6.70 11.63 2.79
N GLN A 71 6.71 12.17 4.00
CA GLN A 71 7.55 11.64 5.06
C GLN A 71 7.14 10.22 5.42
N GLN A 72 5.84 9.96 5.54
CA GLN A 72 5.34 8.62 5.81
C GLN A 72 5.71 7.65 4.69
N PHE A 73 5.59 8.11 3.45
CA PHE A 73 5.98 7.32 2.30
C PHE A 73 7.45 6.91 2.38
N CYS A 74 8.33 7.85 2.72
CA CYS A 74 9.75 7.55 2.84
C CYS A 74 10.02 6.52 3.93
N GLU A 75 9.32 6.62 5.05
CA GLU A 75 9.46 5.66 6.14
C GLU A 75 8.97 4.28 5.72
N ASP A 76 7.83 4.24 5.03
CA ASP A 76 7.27 2.98 4.58
C ASP A 76 8.19 2.30 3.58
N VAL A 77 8.76 3.06 2.64
CA VAL A 77 9.69 2.52 1.65
C VAL A 77 10.94 1.98 2.32
N ALA A 78 11.44 2.69 3.33
CA ALA A 78 12.65 2.26 4.04
C ALA A 78 12.45 0.90 4.71
N ASN A 79 11.22 0.56 5.07
CA ASN A 79 10.91 -0.69 5.75
C ASN A 79 10.27 -1.73 4.83
N ALA A 80 10.18 -1.44 3.54
CA ALA A 80 9.49 -2.33 2.61
C ALA A 80 10.42 -3.40 2.06
N ASP A 81 9.84 -4.54 1.77
CA ASP A 81 10.54 -5.61 1.05
C ASP A 81 10.38 -5.42 -0.46
N VAL A 82 9.26 -4.81 -0.86
CA VAL A 82 8.94 -4.59 -2.27
C VAL A 82 8.38 -3.19 -2.45
N PHE A 83 8.84 -2.51 -3.49
CA PHE A 83 8.31 -1.22 -3.86
C PHE A 83 7.80 -1.28 -5.29
N ILE A 84 6.58 -0.85 -5.50
CA ILE A 84 5.93 -0.87 -6.81
C ILE A 84 5.61 0.55 -7.20
N ALA A 85 6.11 0.98 -8.34
CA ALA A 85 5.77 2.29 -8.88
C ALA A 85 5.12 2.11 -10.24
N SER A 86 3.90 2.56 -10.39
CA SER A 86 3.20 2.50 -11.66
C SER A 86 2.64 3.88 -11.96
N LEU A 87 3.35 4.60 -12.80
CA LEU A 87 3.01 5.98 -13.15
C LEU A 87 2.54 6.07 -14.59
N ILE A 88 1.99 4.99 -15.09
CA ILE A 88 1.45 4.93 -16.43
C ILE A 88 0.01 5.42 -16.39
N PHE A 89 -0.35 6.25 -17.34
CA PHE A 89 -1.75 6.59 -17.50
C PHE A 89 -2.12 6.43 -18.96
N ILE A 90 -3.34 6.11 -19.17
CA ILE A 90 -3.82 5.77 -20.48
C ILE A 90 -4.90 6.74 -20.89
#